data_851962ecadb2caa40b743b8f67517fbb
#
_entry.id   851962ecadb2caa40b743b8f67517fbb
#
_cell.length_a   1.000
_cell.length_b   1.000
_cell.length_c   1.000
_cell.angle_alpha   90.00
_cell.angle_beta   90.00
_cell.angle_gamma   90.00
#
_symmetry.space_group_name_H-M   'P 1'
#
loop_
_entity.id
_entity.type
_entity.pdbx_description
1 polymer ?
#
loop_
_entity_poly.entity_id
_entity_poly.type
_entity_poly.pdbx_seq_one_letter_code
_entity_poly.pdbx_strand_id
1 'polypeptide(L)'
;MKTHLKFKNTNIGIVFTLLLTAVIADGCTSNKKQITFSEHIAPIIHKNCTSCHRPGEAGPFDLISFNDVRKKAKTILKVTQSGLMPPWPADTSYQRYIGERYLTQVEKQLIFDWVDAGCPEGPPGPEAPVFPAGSQLGVPDVIIKMEEPYLIQGDNKDRFMVIKIPYELERDTFLKFVEFVPGNRRLSHHVNGHIIQYSINDKQNIFEGPRVVNREDVGTLDSCYRFLKLLNDDGTYPLLTPSVFNYLPGVTPQIYPSGVGGYRIKKKGAILMRDIHYGPTPKNATDQSYVNLFFDSVPPKRPFMETQLGTLGISEIVPPLLIPPDTIMKFVTKAIIYNDISLVTINPHMHLLGKSFLAYVITPSGDTIPLVRIKEWDFRWQYFYTFRNMMRIPGGSVIFAEGVFDNTVNNPNNPFSPPREITGLGGSMRTTDEMFQLILTFLPYQQGDENISLENVTPQMKGIQ
;
A
#
# COMPACT_ATOMS: atom_id res chain seq x y z
N MET A 1 24.32 70.77 -79.84
CA MET A 1 25.32 70.32 -80.86
C MET A 1 25.43 68.82 -80.74
N LYS A 2 25.05 68.12 -81.75
CA LYS A 2 25.00 66.66 -81.88
C LYS A 2 26.37 66.10 -82.15
N THR A 3 26.77 65.01 -81.57
CA THR A 3 27.77 64.12 -82.15
C THR A 3 27.45 62.68 -81.77
N HIS A 4 27.09 61.91 -82.79
CA HIS A 4 26.92 60.49 -82.83
C HIS A 4 28.28 59.79 -82.79
N LEU A 5 28.43 58.72 -82.03
CA LEU A 5 29.47 57.72 -82.22
C LEU A 5 28.83 56.33 -82.21
N LYS A 6 28.97 55.68 -83.36
CA LYS A 6 28.66 54.25 -83.60
C LYS A 6 29.76 53.38 -83.00
N PHE A 7 29.40 52.33 -82.30
CA PHE A 7 30.29 51.23 -82.02
C PHE A 7 29.73 49.89 -82.53
N LYS A 8 30.67 49.19 -83.16
CA LYS A 8 30.46 47.92 -83.86
C LYS A 8 30.12 46.74 -82.90
N ASN A 9 29.27 45.88 -83.38
CA ASN A 9 29.02 44.56 -82.85
C ASN A 9 30.28 43.67 -83.00
N THR A 10 30.65 43.02 -81.85
CA THR A 10 31.52 41.85 -81.88
C THR A 10 30.82 40.77 -81.04
N ASN A 11 30.40 39.71 -81.68
CA ASN A 11 29.85 38.51 -81.10
C ASN A 11 30.95 37.76 -80.34
N ILE A 12 30.85 37.62 -79.02
CA ILE A 12 31.62 36.69 -78.23
C ILE A 12 30.62 35.74 -77.61
N GLY A 13 30.65 34.50 -78.08
CA GLY A 13 29.87 33.43 -77.54
C GLY A 13 30.37 33.05 -76.12
N ILE A 14 29.54 33.26 -75.12
CA ILE A 14 29.80 32.79 -73.77
C ILE A 14 29.10 31.44 -73.63
N VAL A 15 29.91 30.37 -73.52
CA VAL A 15 29.46 29.03 -73.14
C VAL A 15 29.15 29.06 -71.65
N PHE A 16 27.87 29.05 -71.32
CA PHE A 16 27.41 28.90 -69.94
C PHE A 16 27.50 27.41 -69.54
N THR A 17 28.59 27.05 -68.87
CA THR A 17 28.69 25.74 -68.19
C THR A 17 27.84 25.79 -66.90
N LEU A 18 26.65 25.16 -66.88
CA LEU A 18 25.82 24.95 -65.73
C LEU A 18 26.54 23.94 -64.86
N LEU A 19 27.21 24.40 -63.81
CA LEU A 19 27.60 23.57 -62.65
C LEU A 19 26.37 23.33 -61.81
N LEU A 20 25.78 22.11 -61.88
CA LEU A 20 24.74 21.62 -61.05
C LEU A 20 25.40 21.23 -59.72
N THR A 21 25.47 22.13 -58.70
CA THR A 21 25.84 21.82 -57.39
C THR A 21 24.67 21.08 -56.76
N ALA A 22 24.73 19.73 -56.68
CA ALA A 22 23.87 18.90 -55.85
C ALA A 22 24.19 19.23 -54.39
N VAL A 23 23.35 20.06 -53.75
CA VAL A 23 23.32 20.21 -52.31
C VAL A 23 22.75 18.90 -51.76
N ILE A 24 23.65 17.99 -51.38
CA ILE A 24 23.28 16.85 -50.52
C ILE A 24 22.89 17.47 -49.19
N ALA A 25 21.59 17.66 -48.97
CA ALA A 25 21.06 17.91 -47.67
C ALA A 25 21.27 16.62 -46.84
N ASP A 26 22.42 16.54 -46.16
CA ASP A 26 22.57 15.62 -45.02
C ASP A 26 21.52 16.04 -44.02
N GLY A 27 20.33 15.48 -44.18
CA GLY A 27 19.32 15.45 -43.15
C GLY A 27 19.92 14.70 -41.96
N CYS A 28 20.41 15.43 -40.97
CA CYS A 28 20.60 14.89 -39.64
C CYS A 28 19.24 14.36 -39.17
N THR A 29 18.90 13.18 -39.62
CA THR A 29 17.88 12.37 -38.92
C THR A 29 18.51 12.07 -37.57
N SER A 30 18.18 12.90 -36.59
CA SER A 30 18.35 12.54 -35.20
C SER A 30 17.71 11.15 -35.06
N ASN A 31 18.57 10.14 -35.01
CA ASN A 31 18.16 8.76 -34.81
C ASN A 31 17.62 8.68 -33.37
N LYS A 32 16.42 9.24 -33.14
CA LYS A 32 15.72 9.04 -31.87
C LYS A 32 15.60 7.55 -31.73
N LYS A 33 16.38 6.97 -30.79
CA LYS A 33 16.35 5.55 -30.49
C LYS A 33 14.89 5.15 -30.26
N GLN A 34 14.39 4.23 -31.08
CA GLN A 34 13.00 3.80 -31.00
C GLN A 34 12.71 3.24 -29.61
N ILE A 35 11.67 3.75 -28.96
CA ILE A 35 11.23 3.22 -27.66
C ILE A 35 10.57 1.87 -27.91
N THR A 36 11.11 0.83 -27.27
CA THR A 36 10.66 -0.56 -27.41
C THR A 36 10.18 -1.14 -26.08
N PHE A 37 9.35 -2.18 -26.15
CA PHE A 37 8.91 -2.87 -24.95
C PHE A 37 10.10 -3.42 -24.16
N SER A 38 10.91 -4.23 -24.81
CA SER A 38 11.98 -4.99 -24.13
C SER A 38 12.98 -4.12 -23.39
N GLU A 39 13.37 -3.00 -24.02
CA GLU A 39 14.43 -2.14 -23.47
C GLU A 39 13.90 -1.07 -22.51
N HIS A 40 12.69 -0.54 -22.75
CA HIS A 40 12.21 0.64 -22.05
C HIS A 40 10.97 0.39 -21.19
N ILE A 41 10.03 -0.44 -21.66
CA ILE A 41 8.74 -0.63 -21.01
C ILE A 41 8.73 -1.81 -20.05
N ALA A 42 9.35 -2.94 -20.42
CA ALA A 42 9.40 -4.12 -19.56
C ALA A 42 9.98 -3.82 -18.17
N PRO A 43 11.09 -3.07 -18.01
CA PRO A 43 11.58 -2.71 -16.67
C PRO A 43 10.56 -1.91 -15.84
N ILE A 44 9.82 -0.98 -16.47
CA ILE A 44 8.79 -0.18 -15.81
C ILE A 44 7.64 -1.08 -15.34
N ILE A 45 7.14 -1.94 -16.23
CA ILE A 45 6.03 -2.87 -15.95
C ILE A 45 6.44 -3.89 -14.89
N HIS A 46 7.61 -4.50 -15.03
CA HIS A 46 8.10 -5.52 -14.11
C HIS A 46 8.27 -4.97 -12.69
N LYS A 47 8.78 -3.75 -12.57
CA LYS A 47 8.97 -3.09 -11.28
C LYS A 47 7.66 -2.68 -10.61
N ASN A 48 6.70 -2.11 -11.38
CA ASN A 48 5.57 -1.39 -10.82
C ASN A 48 4.22 -2.12 -10.95
N CYS A 49 4.09 -3.11 -11.85
CA CYS A 49 2.79 -3.70 -12.21
C CYS A 49 2.70 -5.20 -11.91
N THR A 50 3.76 -5.99 -12.22
CA THR A 50 3.69 -7.46 -12.18
C THR A 50 3.48 -8.05 -10.80
N SER A 51 3.78 -7.31 -9.72
CA SER A 51 3.49 -7.79 -8.36
C SER A 51 2.00 -8.10 -8.12
N CYS A 52 1.11 -7.37 -8.82
CA CYS A 52 -0.34 -7.58 -8.78
C CYS A 52 -0.88 -8.18 -10.07
N HIS A 53 -0.31 -7.83 -11.22
CA HIS A 53 -0.76 -8.24 -12.55
C HIS A 53 0.00 -9.47 -13.06
N ARG A 54 -0.23 -10.61 -12.43
CA ARG A 54 0.33 -11.93 -12.79
C ARG A 54 -0.66 -13.04 -12.45
N PRO A 55 -0.48 -14.26 -12.97
CA PRO A 55 -1.40 -15.37 -12.73
C PRO A 55 -1.63 -15.61 -11.22
N GLY A 56 -2.90 -15.70 -10.84
CA GLY A 56 -3.31 -15.98 -9.47
C GLY A 56 -3.36 -14.78 -8.51
N GLU A 57 -2.91 -13.61 -8.92
CA GLU A 57 -2.92 -12.39 -8.11
C GLU A 57 -4.19 -11.53 -8.34
N ALA A 58 -4.28 -10.43 -7.57
CA ALA A 58 -5.47 -9.56 -7.54
C ALA A 58 -5.71 -8.78 -8.84
N GLY A 59 -4.71 -8.57 -9.67
CA GLY A 59 -4.86 -7.85 -10.94
C GLY A 59 -5.85 -8.57 -11.88
N PRO A 60 -6.76 -7.85 -12.55
CA PRO A 60 -7.80 -8.47 -13.38
C PRO A 60 -7.25 -9.10 -14.68
N PHE A 61 -5.98 -8.90 -15.00
CA PHE A 61 -5.26 -9.45 -16.15
C PHE A 61 -3.76 -9.46 -15.89
N ASP A 62 -3.05 -10.30 -16.60
CA ASP A 62 -1.60 -10.43 -16.46
C ASP A 62 -0.86 -9.35 -17.27
N LEU A 63 0.33 -8.95 -16.80
CA LEU A 63 1.26 -8.03 -17.45
C LEU A 63 2.69 -8.59 -17.38
N ILE A 64 2.88 -9.85 -17.73
CA ILE A 64 4.16 -10.55 -17.65
C ILE A 64 4.90 -10.49 -18.98
N SER A 65 4.22 -10.84 -20.07
CA SER A 65 4.80 -10.92 -21.40
C SER A 65 4.54 -9.66 -22.25
N PHE A 66 5.31 -9.49 -23.30
CA PHE A 66 5.05 -8.45 -24.32
C PHE A 66 3.60 -8.49 -24.81
N ASN A 67 3.11 -9.68 -25.13
CA ASN A 67 1.75 -9.85 -25.64
C ASN A 67 0.68 -9.43 -24.63
N ASP A 68 0.88 -9.71 -23.35
CA ASP A 68 -0.04 -9.28 -22.30
C ASP A 68 -0.12 -7.76 -22.20
N VAL A 69 1.06 -7.12 -22.16
CA VAL A 69 1.18 -5.67 -22.03
C VAL A 69 0.66 -4.96 -23.29
N ARG A 70 1.01 -5.44 -24.49
CA ARG A 70 0.53 -4.88 -25.75
C ARG A 70 -0.99 -4.91 -25.87
N LYS A 71 -1.62 -6.04 -25.52
CA LYS A 71 -3.09 -6.17 -25.52
C LYS A 71 -3.78 -5.13 -24.63
N LYS A 72 -3.11 -4.64 -23.59
CA LYS A 72 -3.63 -3.69 -22.60
C LYS A 72 -3.02 -2.28 -22.71
N ALA A 73 -2.21 -2.02 -23.73
CA ALA A 73 -1.41 -0.81 -23.86
C ALA A 73 -2.23 0.49 -23.70
N LYS A 74 -3.38 0.60 -24.38
CA LYS A 74 -4.28 1.78 -24.24
C LYS A 74 -4.86 1.92 -22.84
N THR A 75 -5.20 0.81 -22.17
CA THR A 75 -5.68 0.82 -20.80
C THR A 75 -4.56 1.26 -19.84
N ILE A 76 -3.35 0.69 -20.00
CA ILE A 76 -2.17 1.05 -19.20
C ILE A 76 -1.90 2.55 -19.35
N LEU A 77 -1.86 3.05 -20.58
CA LEU A 77 -1.67 4.48 -20.82
C LEU A 77 -2.69 5.34 -20.08
N LYS A 78 -3.99 5.01 -20.21
CA LYS A 78 -5.07 5.76 -19.55
C LYS A 78 -4.91 5.80 -18.03
N VAL A 79 -4.70 4.62 -17.41
CA VAL A 79 -4.67 4.51 -15.95
C VAL A 79 -3.37 5.05 -15.33
N THR A 80 -2.26 5.04 -16.08
CA THR A 80 -0.99 5.61 -15.62
C THR A 80 -0.97 7.14 -15.77
N GLN A 81 -1.56 7.68 -16.83
CA GLN A 81 -1.73 9.12 -17.00
C GLN A 81 -2.64 9.73 -15.94
N SER A 82 -3.76 9.07 -15.62
CA SER A 82 -4.68 9.51 -14.58
C SER A 82 -4.15 9.32 -13.14
N GLY A 83 -3.02 8.60 -12.96
CA GLY A 83 -2.49 8.27 -11.63
C GLY A 83 -3.24 7.16 -10.89
N LEU A 84 -4.22 6.50 -11.54
CA LEU A 84 -4.94 5.36 -10.93
C LEU A 84 -4.03 4.15 -10.70
N MET A 85 -3.03 3.96 -11.58
CA MET A 85 -2.05 2.87 -11.50
C MET A 85 -0.63 3.40 -11.75
N PRO A 86 0.36 2.85 -11.01
CA PRO A 86 0.21 1.97 -9.85
C PRO A 86 -0.46 2.71 -8.67
N PRO A 87 -1.18 1.99 -7.78
CA PRO A 87 -1.91 2.63 -6.70
C PRO A 87 -0.94 3.09 -5.60
N TRP A 88 -0.75 4.40 -5.48
CA TRP A 88 0.06 5.02 -4.45
C TRP A 88 -0.51 6.37 -4.06
N PRO A 89 -1.40 6.43 -3.04
CA PRO A 89 -2.11 7.65 -2.68
C PRO A 89 -1.25 8.75 -2.05
N ALA A 90 -0.17 8.37 -1.32
CA ALA A 90 0.67 9.33 -0.60
C ALA A 90 1.46 10.23 -1.55
N ASP A 91 1.45 11.53 -1.28
CA ASP A 91 2.20 12.54 -2.02
C ASP A 91 3.70 12.43 -1.73
N THR A 92 4.46 11.93 -2.70
CA THR A 92 5.91 11.71 -2.59
C THR A 92 6.73 12.99 -2.51
N SER A 93 6.13 14.16 -2.78
CA SER A 93 6.76 15.47 -2.56
C SER A 93 6.63 15.96 -1.12
N TYR A 94 5.73 15.36 -0.34
CA TYR A 94 5.49 15.72 1.05
C TYR A 94 6.29 14.86 2.02
N GLN A 95 6.31 13.54 1.81
CA GLN A 95 7.09 12.58 2.59
C GLN A 95 7.43 11.36 1.73
N ARG A 96 8.52 10.65 2.09
CA ARG A 96 9.01 9.47 1.37
C ARG A 96 8.96 8.23 2.25
N TYR A 97 8.65 7.08 1.62
CA TYR A 97 8.44 5.82 2.34
C TYR A 97 9.16 4.66 1.66
N ILE A 98 9.21 3.53 2.34
CA ILE A 98 9.64 2.27 1.75
C ILE A 98 8.54 1.72 0.84
N GLY A 99 8.94 1.08 -0.24
CA GLY A 99 8.00 0.40 -1.14
C GLY A 99 7.11 1.32 -1.97
N GLU A 100 7.50 2.59 -2.14
CA GLU A 100 6.78 3.54 -3.00
C GLU A 100 6.57 2.99 -4.39
N ARG A 101 5.35 3.11 -4.88
CA ARG A 101 4.93 2.65 -6.22
C ARG A 101 4.30 3.79 -6.98
N TYR A 102 5.12 4.59 -7.62
CA TYR A 102 4.64 5.65 -8.51
C TYR A 102 5.50 5.70 -9.75
N LEU A 103 4.92 6.17 -10.84
CA LEU A 103 5.66 6.42 -12.07
C LEU A 103 6.14 7.86 -12.10
N THR A 104 7.41 8.03 -12.43
CA THR A 104 7.98 9.34 -12.75
C THR A 104 7.36 9.89 -14.03
N GLN A 105 7.47 11.20 -14.25
CA GLN A 105 6.99 11.81 -15.51
C GLN A 105 7.72 11.23 -16.71
N VAL A 106 8.99 10.87 -16.57
CA VAL A 106 9.78 10.22 -17.62
C VAL A 106 9.21 8.84 -17.97
N GLU A 107 8.90 8.02 -16.95
CA GLU A 107 8.31 6.69 -17.16
C GLU A 107 6.91 6.78 -17.79
N LYS A 108 6.09 7.75 -17.39
CA LYS A 108 4.78 8.03 -18.02
C LYS A 108 4.93 8.44 -19.48
N GLN A 109 5.91 9.28 -19.79
CA GLN A 109 6.20 9.70 -21.16
C GLN A 109 6.70 8.54 -22.03
N LEU A 110 7.58 7.66 -21.48
CA LEU A 110 8.02 6.46 -22.19
C LEU A 110 6.84 5.53 -22.54
N ILE A 111 5.90 5.34 -21.62
CA ILE A 111 4.68 4.56 -21.90
C ILE A 111 3.85 5.21 -23.00
N PHE A 112 3.66 6.54 -22.95
CA PHE A 112 2.94 7.27 -23.97
C PHE A 112 3.59 7.10 -25.36
N ASP A 113 4.89 7.40 -25.46
CA ASP A 113 5.63 7.35 -26.72
C ASP A 113 5.66 5.94 -27.31
N TRP A 114 5.75 4.91 -26.45
CA TRP A 114 5.69 3.52 -26.87
C TRP A 114 4.32 3.14 -27.45
N VAL A 115 3.24 3.57 -26.80
CA VAL A 115 1.87 3.31 -27.29
C VAL A 115 1.59 4.06 -28.59
N ASP A 116 2.03 5.33 -28.69
CA ASP A 116 1.91 6.16 -29.87
C ASP A 116 2.67 5.59 -31.07
N ALA A 117 3.87 5.02 -30.83
CA ALA A 117 4.67 4.32 -31.83
C ALA A 117 4.12 2.94 -32.26
N GLY A 118 2.94 2.53 -31.78
CA GLY A 118 2.30 1.25 -32.15
C GLY A 118 2.83 0.04 -31.38
N CYS A 119 3.41 0.25 -30.22
CA CYS A 119 3.88 -0.78 -29.30
C CYS A 119 4.96 -1.72 -29.89
N PRO A 120 6.09 -1.23 -30.37
CA PRO A 120 7.16 -2.09 -30.89
C PRO A 120 7.77 -2.96 -29.78
N GLU A 121 8.08 -4.22 -30.10
CA GLU A 121 8.63 -5.19 -29.14
C GLU A 121 10.11 -4.92 -28.82
N GLY A 122 10.91 -4.76 -29.85
CA GLY A 122 12.38 -4.61 -29.72
C GLY A 122 13.12 -5.96 -29.67
N PRO A 123 14.46 -5.90 -29.48
CA PRO A 123 15.27 -7.12 -29.31
C PRO A 123 14.90 -7.84 -28.01
N PRO A 124 15.31 -9.11 -27.81
CA PRO A 124 15.11 -9.81 -26.56
C PRO A 124 15.58 -8.99 -25.37
N GLY A 125 14.71 -8.84 -24.38
CA GLY A 125 14.93 -8.02 -23.19
C GLY A 125 15.05 -8.84 -21.91
N PRO A 126 15.01 -8.20 -20.73
CA PRO A 126 15.08 -8.87 -19.45
C PRO A 126 13.91 -9.84 -19.28
N GLU A 127 14.22 -10.99 -18.69
CA GLU A 127 13.18 -11.95 -18.29
C GLU A 127 12.23 -11.31 -17.25
N ALA A 128 10.98 -11.77 -17.26
CA ALA A 128 10.02 -11.36 -16.26
C ALA A 128 10.46 -11.82 -14.85
N PRO A 129 10.19 -11.04 -13.81
CA PRO A 129 10.56 -11.43 -12.46
C PRO A 129 9.84 -12.71 -12.03
N VAL A 130 10.58 -13.61 -11.40
CA VAL A 130 10.04 -14.83 -10.79
C VAL A 130 9.57 -14.49 -9.39
N PHE A 131 8.35 -14.87 -9.08
CA PHE A 131 7.76 -14.68 -7.76
C PHE A 131 7.67 -16.03 -7.05
N PRO A 132 8.23 -16.18 -5.85
CA PRO A 132 8.15 -17.44 -5.13
C PRO A 132 6.69 -17.76 -4.76
N ALA A 133 6.33 -19.03 -4.87
CA ALA A 133 5.08 -19.53 -4.33
C ALA A 133 5.17 -19.57 -2.80
N GLY A 134 4.13 -19.07 -2.11
CA GLY A 134 4.08 -19.07 -0.65
C GLY A 134 4.79 -17.86 -0.03
N SER A 135 5.97 -18.06 0.56
CA SER A 135 6.70 -16.98 1.24
C SER A 135 7.53 -16.13 0.28
N GLN A 136 7.45 -14.81 0.42
CA GLN A 136 8.31 -13.83 -0.24
C GLN A 136 9.60 -13.57 0.58
N LEU A 137 9.64 -14.01 1.83
CA LEU A 137 10.67 -13.67 2.81
C LEU A 137 11.64 -14.85 3.09
N GLY A 138 11.50 -15.96 2.37
CA GLY A 138 12.29 -17.16 2.55
C GLY A 138 11.57 -18.25 3.34
N VAL A 139 12.32 -19.14 3.99
CA VAL A 139 11.75 -20.27 4.75
C VAL A 139 11.32 -19.79 6.14
N PRO A 140 10.03 -19.88 6.49
CA PRO A 140 9.56 -19.50 7.82
C PRO A 140 9.97 -20.53 8.88
N ASP A 141 10.10 -20.08 10.12
CA ASP A 141 10.32 -20.97 11.26
C ASP A 141 9.05 -21.77 11.61
N VAL A 142 7.87 -21.13 11.49
CA VAL A 142 6.56 -21.74 11.73
C VAL A 142 5.53 -21.21 10.74
N ILE A 143 4.68 -22.10 10.25
CA ILE A 143 3.51 -21.76 9.43
C ILE A 143 2.25 -22.02 10.26
N ILE A 144 1.43 -20.99 10.43
CA ILE A 144 0.15 -21.10 11.14
C ILE A 144 -0.98 -20.91 10.13
N LYS A 145 -1.70 -22.00 9.84
CA LYS A 145 -2.68 -22.08 8.75
C LYS A 145 -4.10 -22.17 9.30
N MET A 146 -5.07 -21.58 8.57
CA MET A 146 -6.48 -21.83 8.79
C MET A 146 -6.74 -23.34 8.74
N GLU A 147 -7.42 -23.86 9.76
CA GLU A 147 -7.71 -25.29 9.90
C GLU A 147 -8.59 -25.78 8.74
N GLU A 148 -9.66 -25.02 8.45
CA GLU A 148 -10.59 -25.32 7.36
C GLU A 148 -10.67 -24.15 6.37
N PRO A 149 -10.92 -24.43 5.08
CA PRO A 149 -11.18 -23.38 4.10
C PRO A 149 -12.47 -22.63 4.43
N TYR A 150 -12.40 -21.29 4.39
CA TYR A 150 -13.58 -20.43 4.47
C TYR A 150 -14.27 -20.35 3.10
N LEU A 151 -15.59 -20.57 3.07
CA LEU A 151 -16.41 -20.44 1.86
C LEU A 151 -16.82 -18.98 1.63
N ILE A 152 -16.33 -18.36 0.58
CA ILE A 152 -16.73 -17.05 0.09
C ILE A 152 -17.92 -17.25 -0.85
N GLN A 153 -19.09 -16.81 -0.45
CA GLN A 153 -20.31 -16.98 -1.26
C GLN A 153 -20.29 -16.08 -2.49
N GLY A 154 -20.77 -16.62 -3.61
CA GLY A 154 -20.86 -15.94 -4.91
C GLY A 154 -22.14 -15.12 -5.08
N ASP A 155 -22.37 -14.15 -4.20
CA ASP A 155 -23.54 -13.28 -4.17
C ASP A 155 -23.23 -11.81 -4.50
N ASN A 156 -22.02 -11.53 -5.01
CA ASN A 156 -21.51 -10.20 -5.35
C ASN A 156 -21.53 -9.21 -4.18
N LYS A 157 -21.26 -9.68 -2.96
CA LYS A 157 -21.14 -8.83 -1.77
C LYS A 157 -19.72 -8.85 -1.24
N ASP A 158 -19.28 -7.71 -0.72
CA ASP A 158 -18.08 -7.63 0.12
C ASP A 158 -18.30 -8.37 1.45
N ARG A 159 -17.23 -8.92 2.02
CA ARG A 159 -17.28 -9.61 3.30
C ARG A 159 -16.13 -9.15 4.19
N PHE A 160 -16.48 -8.81 5.42
CA PHE A 160 -15.55 -8.39 6.47
C PHE A 160 -15.56 -9.43 7.60
N MET A 161 -14.57 -10.31 7.58
CA MET A 161 -14.51 -11.45 8.49
C MET A 161 -13.47 -11.20 9.58
N VAL A 162 -13.77 -11.72 10.77
CA VAL A 162 -12.77 -11.88 11.84
C VAL A 162 -12.43 -13.35 11.94
N ILE A 163 -11.14 -13.67 11.79
CA ILE A 163 -10.66 -15.06 11.75
C ILE A 163 -9.66 -15.28 12.87
N LYS A 164 -9.87 -16.34 13.63
CA LYS A 164 -8.99 -16.83 14.67
C LYS A 164 -8.24 -18.08 14.21
N ILE A 165 -6.90 -18.06 14.24
CA ILE A 165 -6.08 -19.24 14.01
C ILE A 165 -5.25 -19.50 15.30
N PRO A 166 -5.70 -20.42 16.17
CA PRO A 166 -4.99 -20.72 17.41
C PRO A 166 -3.67 -21.43 17.13
N TYR A 167 -2.69 -21.19 18.00
CA TYR A 167 -1.38 -21.85 17.90
C TYR A 167 -0.82 -22.17 19.28
N GLU A 168 -0.02 -23.21 19.36
CA GLU A 168 0.84 -23.54 20.47
C GLU A 168 2.26 -23.80 19.99
N LEU A 169 3.21 -22.98 20.47
CA LEU A 169 4.64 -23.09 20.20
C LEU A 169 5.32 -23.94 21.26
N GLU A 170 6.57 -24.35 21.04
CA GLU A 170 7.33 -25.07 22.05
C GLU A 170 7.60 -24.22 23.28
N ARG A 171 7.85 -22.91 23.11
CA ARG A 171 8.17 -21.94 24.16
C ARG A 171 7.78 -20.52 23.76
N ASP A 172 7.79 -19.60 24.73
CA ASP A 172 7.78 -18.14 24.45
C ASP A 172 8.96 -17.80 23.56
N THR A 173 8.76 -16.95 22.56
CA THR A 173 9.77 -16.61 21.56
C THR A 173 9.73 -15.15 21.16
N PHE A 174 10.65 -14.74 20.30
CA PHE A 174 10.74 -13.38 19.77
C PHE A 174 10.45 -13.40 18.28
N LEU A 175 9.48 -12.60 17.89
CA LEU A 175 9.03 -12.49 16.52
C LEU A 175 9.85 -11.40 15.82
N LYS A 176 10.54 -11.77 14.75
CA LYS A 176 11.31 -10.87 13.91
C LYS A 176 10.41 -10.18 12.90
N PHE A 177 9.61 -10.94 12.18
CA PHE A 177 8.58 -10.44 11.26
C PHE A 177 7.53 -11.53 11.01
N VAL A 178 6.44 -11.09 10.39
CA VAL A 178 5.28 -11.92 10.05
C VAL A 178 4.91 -11.68 8.61
N GLU A 179 4.58 -12.74 7.90
CA GLU A 179 4.08 -12.66 6.54
C GLU A 179 2.72 -13.34 6.44
N PHE A 180 1.72 -12.57 6.04
CA PHE A 180 0.42 -13.12 5.69
C PHE A 180 0.44 -13.61 4.24
N VAL A 181 -0.03 -14.83 4.02
CA VAL A 181 -0.16 -15.43 2.69
C VAL A 181 -1.62 -15.78 2.44
N PRO A 182 -2.32 -15.02 1.60
CA PRO A 182 -3.71 -15.32 1.27
C PRO A 182 -3.82 -16.61 0.50
N GLY A 183 -4.79 -17.45 0.85
CA GLY A 183 -5.16 -18.63 0.10
C GLY A 183 -5.86 -18.27 -1.22
N ASN A 184 -6.59 -17.16 -1.22
CA ASN A 184 -7.24 -16.62 -2.41
C ASN A 184 -6.83 -15.17 -2.66
N ARG A 185 -5.69 -14.97 -3.34
CA ARG A 185 -5.12 -13.65 -3.62
C ARG A 185 -6.00 -12.74 -4.48
N ARG A 186 -6.90 -13.31 -5.27
CA ARG A 186 -7.80 -12.54 -6.13
C ARG A 186 -8.92 -11.85 -5.36
N LEU A 187 -9.37 -12.46 -4.28
CA LEU A 187 -10.51 -11.98 -3.50
C LEU A 187 -10.08 -11.32 -2.18
N SER A 188 -8.88 -11.60 -1.68
CA SER A 188 -8.36 -10.97 -0.47
C SER A 188 -7.86 -9.57 -0.78
N HIS A 189 -8.64 -8.54 -0.39
CA HIS A 189 -8.30 -7.14 -0.65
C HIS A 189 -7.37 -6.56 0.41
N HIS A 190 -7.66 -6.76 1.68
CA HIS A 190 -6.79 -6.37 2.77
C HIS A 190 -7.06 -7.17 4.03
N VAL A 191 -6.08 -7.20 4.90
CA VAL A 191 -6.22 -7.72 6.26
C VAL A 191 -5.27 -7.00 7.20
N ASN A 192 -5.75 -6.75 8.41
CA ASN A 192 -4.94 -6.30 9.54
C ASN A 192 -4.85 -7.46 10.54
N GLY A 193 -3.62 -7.82 10.94
CA GLY A 193 -3.36 -8.97 11.78
C GLY A 193 -2.66 -8.65 13.09
N HIS A 194 -3.18 -9.25 14.15
CA HIS A 194 -2.64 -9.19 15.51
C HIS A 194 -2.36 -10.58 16.06
N ILE A 195 -1.66 -10.66 17.16
CA ILE A 195 -1.51 -11.89 17.94
C ILE A 195 -2.15 -11.70 19.29
N ILE A 196 -3.12 -12.55 19.58
CA ILE A 196 -3.66 -12.73 20.92
C ILE A 196 -2.74 -13.68 21.69
N GLN A 197 -2.43 -13.35 22.93
CA GLN A 197 -1.48 -14.06 23.76
C GLN A 197 -2.08 -14.42 25.10
N TYR A 198 -1.89 -15.67 25.53
CA TYR A 198 -2.36 -16.18 26.82
C TYR A 198 -1.18 -16.50 27.71
N SER A 199 -1.22 -16.06 28.97
CA SER A 199 -0.30 -16.57 29.98
C SER A 199 -0.70 -18.00 30.39
N ILE A 200 0.14 -18.68 31.14
CA ILE A 200 0.05 -20.14 31.29
C ILE A 200 -1.31 -20.61 31.87
N ASN A 201 -1.95 -19.80 32.68
CA ASN A 201 -3.21 -20.12 33.37
C ASN A 201 -4.40 -19.28 32.88
N ASP A 202 -4.20 -18.39 31.92
CA ASP A 202 -5.25 -17.46 31.48
C ASP A 202 -6.30 -18.17 30.62
N LYS A 203 -5.87 -19.19 29.86
CA LYS A 203 -6.72 -19.95 28.95
C LYS A 203 -6.29 -21.42 28.89
N GLN A 204 -7.18 -22.32 29.34
CA GLN A 204 -6.90 -23.76 29.30
C GLN A 204 -6.98 -24.32 27.89
N ASN A 205 -8.06 -24.02 27.17
CA ASN A 205 -8.28 -24.48 25.81
C ASN A 205 -8.30 -23.34 24.78
N ILE A 206 -7.17 -23.07 24.15
CA ILE A 206 -7.08 -22.04 23.09
C ILE A 206 -7.76 -22.45 21.78
N PHE A 207 -8.04 -23.75 21.61
CA PHE A 207 -8.66 -24.32 20.41
C PHE A 207 -10.18 -24.39 20.49
N GLU A 208 -10.81 -23.92 21.57
CA GLU A 208 -12.27 -23.91 21.68
C GLU A 208 -12.94 -22.88 20.78
N GLY A 209 -14.20 -23.12 20.46
CA GLY A 209 -15.08 -22.19 19.74
C GLY A 209 -14.82 -22.09 18.24
N PRO A 210 -15.66 -21.32 17.54
CA PRO A 210 -15.55 -21.11 16.09
C PRO A 210 -14.23 -20.46 15.67
N ARG A 211 -13.88 -20.62 14.38
CA ARG A 211 -12.68 -20.05 13.79
C ARG A 211 -12.95 -18.76 13.04
N VAL A 212 -14.17 -18.57 12.58
CA VAL A 212 -14.55 -17.46 11.69
C VAL A 212 -15.87 -16.87 12.14
N VAL A 213 -15.97 -15.56 12.08
CA VAL A 213 -17.22 -14.83 12.29
C VAL A 213 -17.34 -13.69 11.30
N ASN A 214 -18.50 -13.53 10.71
CA ASN A 214 -18.82 -12.31 9.98
C ASN A 214 -19.14 -11.21 10.99
N ARG A 215 -18.40 -10.13 10.93
CA ARG A 215 -18.55 -9.03 11.87
C ARG A 215 -19.93 -8.37 11.81
N GLU A 216 -20.53 -8.32 10.62
CA GLU A 216 -21.87 -7.74 10.44
C GLU A 216 -22.94 -8.52 11.19
N ASP A 217 -22.76 -9.84 11.35
CA ASP A 217 -23.74 -10.69 12.01
C ASP A 217 -23.76 -10.49 13.56
N VAL A 218 -22.62 -10.10 14.14
CA VAL A 218 -22.46 -9.95 15.60
C VAL A 218 -22.32 -8.50 16.07
N GLY A 219 -22.05 -7.58 15.16
CA GLY A 219 -22.10 -6.13 15.35
C GLY A 219 -20.83 -5.51 15.94
N THR A 220 -20.36 -5.95 17.11
CA THR A 220 -19.22 -5.32 17.79
C THR A 220 -17.99 -6.21 17.84
N LEU A 221 -16.81 -5.61 18.05
CA LEU A 221 -15.57 -6.36 18.23
C LEU A 221 -15.63 -7.22 19.51
N ASP A 222 -16.22 -6.70 20.60
CA ASP A 222 -16.45 -7.48 21.82
C ASP A 222 -17.27 -8.73 21.56
N SER A 223 -18.36 -8.60 20.79
CA SER A 223 -19.18 -9.74 20.37
C SER A 223 -18.38 -10.77 19.54
N CYS A 224 -17.47 -10.31 18.68
CA CYS A 224 -16.56 -11.21 17.97
C CYS A 224 -15.64 -11.98 18.94
N TYR A 225 -15.06 -11.29 19.93
CA TYR A 225 -14.21 -11.94 20.93
C TYR A 225 -14.96 -13.01 21.72
N ARG A 226 -16.19 -12.72 22.15
CA ARG A 226 -17.05 -13.70 22.86
C ARG A 226 -17.45 -14.86 21.97
N PHE A 227 -17.90 -14.59 20.75
CA PHE A 227 -18.29 -15.62 19.79
C PHE A 227 -17.16 -16.58 19.46
N LEU A 228 -15.97 -16.03 19.16
CA LEU A 228 -14.78 -16.80 18.83
C LEU A 228 -14.10 -17.42 20.06
N LYS A 229 -14.63 -17.20 21.28
CA LYS A 229 -14.02 -17.68 22.55
C LYS A 229 -12.57 -17.21 22.70
N LEU A 230 -12.32 -15.92 22.49
CA LEU A 230 -10.98 -15.32 22.57
C LEU A 230 -10.64 -14.80 23.97
N LEU A 231 -11.63 -14.56 24.84
CA LEU A 231 -11.40 -14.08 26.20
C LEU A 231 -10.65 -15.12 27.05
N ASN A 232 -9.96 -14.66 28.07
CA ASN A 232 -9.41 -15.49 29.11
C ASN A 232 -10.54 -16.27 29.81
N ASP A 233 -10.23 -17.35 30.53
CA ASP A 233 -11.24 -18.20 31.19
C ASP A 233 -11.98 -17.47 32.29
N ASP A 234 -11.39 -16.41 32.87
CA ASP A 234 -12.03 -15.52 33.85
C ASP A 234 -12.90 -14.41 33.19
N GLY A 235 -12.98 -14.37 31.87
CA GLY A 235 -13.75 -13.40 31.11
C GLY A 235 -13.03 -12.08 30.83
N THR A 236 -11.77 -11.92 31.26
CA THR A 236 -10.95 -10.75 30.94
C THR A 236 -10.39 -10.82 29.52
N TYR A 237 -9.93 -9.68 28.99
CA TYR A 237 -9.30 -9.64 27.68
C TYR A 237 -7.86 -10.16 27.75
N PRO A 238 -7.45 -11.01 26.79
CA PRO A 238 -6.07 -11.44 26.67
C PRO A 238 -5.16 -10.30 26.19
N LEU A 239 -3.86 -10.50 26.30
CA LEU A 239 -2.90 -9.57 25.71
C LEU A 239 -3.01 -9.57 24.19
N LEU A 240 -3.03 -8.39 23.60
CA LEU A 240 -3.05 -8.18 22.17
C LEU A 240 -1.76 -7.46 21.73
N THR A 241 -1.09 -7.95 20.70
CA THR A 241 0.02 -7.21 20.09
C THR A 241 -0.50 -5.98 19.34
N PRO A 242 0.36 -4.97 19.09
CA PRO A 242 0.17 -4.08 17.94
C PRO A 242 -0.06 -4.88 16.66
N SER A 243 -0.43 -4.19 15.58
CA SER A 243 -0.52 -4.82 14.24
C SER A 243 0.82 -5.44 13.87
N VAL A 244 0.87 -6.77 13.73
CA VAL A 244 2.10 -7.50 13.41
C VAL A 244 2.25 -7.77 11.92
N PHE A 245 1.16 -7.67 11.18
CA PHE A 245 1.15 -7.68 9.72
C PHE A 245 -0.05 -6.93 9.17
N ASN A 246 0.14 -6.37 7.98
CA ASN A 246 -0.89 -5.77 7.15
C ASN A 246 -0.69 -6.25 5.73
N TYR A 247 -1.76 -6.64 5.10
CA TYR A 247 -1.73 -7.12 3.73
C TYR A 247 -2.57 -6.23 2.82
N LEU A 248 -1.99 -5.86 1.70
CA LEU A 248 -2.64 -5.36 0.51
C LEU A 248 -2.05 -6.10 -0.69
N PRO A 249 -2.81 -6.32 -1.77
CA PRO A 249 -2.30 -6.96 -2.97
C PRO A 249 -1.01 -6.33 -3.47
N GLY A 250 -0.01 -7.17 -3.70
CA GLY A 250 1.28 -6.74 -4.23
C GLY A 250 2.18 -5.98 -3.25
N VAL A 251 1.79 -5.71 -2.02
CA VAL A 251 2.64 -5.09 -1.01
C VAL A 251 3.60 -6.14 -0.44
N THR A 252 4.87 -5.77 -0.32
CA THR A 252 5.86 -6.62 0.36
C THR A 252 5.64 -6.57 1.86
N PRO A 253 5.68 -7.70 2.57
CA PRO A 253 5.59 -7.71 4.01
C PRO A 253 6.66 -6.83 4.66
N GLN A 254 6.31 -6.20 5.77
CA GLN A 254 7.19 -5.29 6.46
C GLN A 254 8.24 -6.03 7.27
N ILE A 255 9.48 -5.61 7.15
CA ILE A 255 10.62 -6.15 7.88
C ILE A 255 11.30 -5.01 8.62
N TYR A 256 11.62 -5.24 9.88
CA TYR A 256 12.36 -4.30 10.70
C TYR A 256 13.80 -4.77 10.95
N PRO A 257 14.76 -3.86 11.17
CA PRO A 257 16.11 -4.23 11.51
C PRO A 257 16.16 -5.11 12.76
N SER A 258 16.94 -6.21 12.69
CA SER A 258 17.11 -7.12 13.83
C SER A 258 17.69 -6.41 15.04
N GLY A 259 17.16 -6.72 16.23
CA GLY A 259 17.63 -6.16 17.50
C GLY A 259 17.18 -4.72 17.79
N VAL A 260 16.55 -4.02 16.85
CA VAL A 260 16.05 -2.65 17.09
C VAL A 260 14.71 -2.67 17.79
N GLY A 261 13.75 -3.40 17.21
CA GLY A 261 12.41 -3.61 17.78
C GLY A 261 11.93 -5.00 17.44
N GLY A 262 10.84 -5.42 18.05
CA GLY A 262 10.22 -6.70 17.79
C GLY A 262 9.10 -7.00 18.77
N TYR A 263 8.59 -8.22 18.70
CA TYR A 263 7.50 -8.66 19.55
C TYR A 263 7.93 -9.90 20.33
N ARG A 264 7.70 -9.87 21.65
CA ARG A 264 7.72 -11.11 22.41
C ARG A 264 6.36 -11.76 22.28
N ILE A 265 6.31 -13.02 21.88
CA ILE A 265 5.07 -13.78 21.80
C ILE A 265 5.09 -14.97 22.74
N LYS A 266 3.93 -15.24 23.31
CA LYS A 266 3.72 -16.35 24.24
C LYS A 266 3.64 -17.68 23.50
N LYS A 267 3.98 -18.76 24.22
CA LYS A 267 3.83 -20.13 23.74
C LYS A 267 2.40 -20.40 23.23
N LYS A 268 1.38 -19.96 23.96
CA LYS A 268 -0.03 -20.12 23.60
C LYS A 268 -0.63 -18.81 23.13
N GLY A 269 -1.35 -18.89 22.00
CA GLY A 269 -1.98 -17.71 21.42
C GLY A 269 -2.87 -18.03 20.24
N ALA A 270 -3.31 -16.96 19.57
CA ALA A 270 -4.03 -17.04 18.32
C ALA A 270 -3.62 -15.89 17.40
N ILE A 271 -3.42 -16.18 16.11
CA ILE A 271 -3.44 -15.15 15.09
C ILE A 271 -4.88 -14.65 14.98
N LEU A 272 -5.06 -13.36 15.12
CA LEU A 272 -6.33 -12.68 14.91
C LEU A 272 -6.23 -11.88 13.60
N MET A 273 -6.81 -12.41 12.53
CA MET A 273 -7.04 -11.65 11.31
C MET A 273 -8.30 -10.80 11.52
N ARG A 274 -8.08 -9.55 11.81
CA ARG A 274 -9.13 -8.58 12.07
C ARG A 274 -9.51 -7.93 10.76
N ASP A 275 -10.80 -7.94 10.44
CA ASP A 275 -11.37 -7.31 9.26
C ASP A 275 -10.71 -7.77 7.95
N ILE A 276 -10.50 -9.08 7.77
CA ILE A 276 -10.11 -9.58 6.45
C ILE A 276 -11.24 -9.29 5.47
N HIS A 277 -10.91 -8.50 4.45
CA HIS A 277 -11.85 -8.08 3.44
C HIS A 277 -11.74 -8.95 2.19
N TYR A 278 -12.81 -9.67 1.88
CA TYR A 278 -12.96 -10.37 0.62
C TYR A 278 -13.86 -9.56 -0.31
N GLY A 279 -13.36 -9.28 -1.52
CA GLY A 279 -14.13 -8.58 -2.56
C GLY A 279 -15.28 -9.39 -3.11
N PRO A 280 -16.22 -8.71 -3.81
CA PRO A 280 -17.40 -9.35 -4.37
C PRO A 280 -17.03 -10.34 -5.47
N THR A 281 -17.76 -11.45 -5.53
CA THR A 281 -17.59 -12.50 -6.54
C THR A 281 -18.95 -13.05 -6.97
N PRO A 282 -19.17 -13.34 -8.27
CA PRO A 282 -20.41 -13.96 -8.75
C PRO A 282 -20.45 -15.49 -8.58
N LYS A 283 -19.34 -16.10 -8.13
CA LYS A 283 -19.22 -17.55 -7.95
C LYS A 283 -18.64 -17.87 -6.59
N ASN A 284 -19.10 -18.97 -6.00
CA ASN A 284 -18.50 -19.49 -4.80
C ASN A 284 -16.99 -19.71 -4.98
N ALA A 285 -16.24 -19.29 -3.98
CA ALA A 285 -14.79 -19.47 -3.91
C ALA A 285 -14.40 -19.88 -2.49
N THR A 286 -13.16 -20.31 -2.30
CA THR A 286 -12.65 -20.63 -0.98
C THR A 286 -11.38 -19.87 -0.72
N ASP A 287 -11.12 -19.57 0.57
CA ASP A 287 -9.86 -19.08 1.07
C ASP A 287 -9.36 -19.96 2.21
N GLN A 288 -8.08 -20.32 2.17
CA GLN A 288 -7.40 -20.98 3.28
C GLN A 288 -6.04 -20.31 3.47
N SER A 289 -6.11 -19.09 4.00
CA SER A 289 -4.95 -18.25 4.30
C SER A 289 -4.09 -18.85 5.42
N TYR A 290 -2.83 -18.42 5.45
CA TYR A 290 -1.90 -18.78 6.51
C TYR A 290 -0.95 -17.62 6.83
N VAL A 291 -0.26 -17.75 7.95
CA VAL A 291 0.69 -16.77 8.45
C VAL A 291 2.03 -17.45 8.69
N ASN A 292 3.06 -16.92 8.07
CA ASN A 292 4.44 -17.33 8.27
C ASN A 292 5.05 -16.54 9.41
N LEU A 293 5.59 -17.20 10.40
CA LEU A 293 6.32 -16.59 11.50
C LEU A 293 7.82 -16.79 11.31
N PHE A 294 8.58 -15.72 11.50
CA PHE A 294 10.03 -15.70 11.46
C PHE A 294 10.53 -15.22 12.82
N PHE A 295 11.35 -16.05 13.46
CA PHE A 295 11.80 -15.80 14.81
C PHE A 295 13.17 -15.12 14.84
N ASP A 296 13.41 -14.34 15.89
CA ASP A 296 14.74 -13.85 16.22
C ASP A 296 15.31 -14.68 17.37
N SER A 297 16.61 -14.98 17.28
CA SER A 297 17.34 -15.67 18.35
C SER A 297 17.66 -14.75 19.53
N VAL A 298 17.59 -13.43 19.32
CA VAL A 298 17.94 -12.40 20.30
C VAL A 298 16.68 -11.65 20.71
N PRO A 299 16.44 -11.43 22.01
CA PRO A 299 15.35 -10.59 22.45
C PRO A 299 15.43 -9.19 21.85
N PRO A 300 14.31 -8.60 21.37
CA PRO A 300 14.30 -7.22 20.95
C PRO A 300 14.67 -6.31 22.14
N LYS A 301 15.50 -5.32 21.89
CA LYS A 301 15.90 -4.36 22.92
C LYS A 301 14.71 -3.54 23.42
N ARG A 302 13.75 -3.30 22.52
CA ARG A 302 12.54 -2.50 22.77
C ARG A 302 11.33 -3.15 22.08
N PRO A 303 10.16 -3.22 22.75
CA PRO A 303 8.95 -3.66 22.08
C PRO A 303 8.43 -2.59 21.12
N PHE A 304 7.86 -2.99 20.01
CA PHE A 304 6.99 -2.11 19.23
C PHE A 304 5.76 -1.75 20.03
N MET A 305 5.38 -0.49 19.94
CA MET A 305 4.19 0.09 20.54
C MET A 305 3.29 0.65 19.43
N GLU A 306 2.01 0.69 19.70
CA GLU A 306 1.02 1.28 18.79
C GLU A 306 0.13 2.25 19.56
N THR A 307 -0.20 3.36 18.91
CA THR A 307 -1.24 4.27 19.38
C THR A 307 -2.08 4.74 18.21
N GLN A 308 -3.29 5.18 18.49
CA GLN A 308 -4.25 5.58 17.48
C GLN A 308 -4.89 6.90 17.88
N LEU A 309 -4.94 7.84 16.92
CA LEU A 309 -5.71 9.08 17.03
C LEU A 309 -7.08 8.89 16.37
N GLY A 310 -8.06 9.67 16.84
CA GLY A 310 -9.41 9.73 16.27
C GLY A 310 -10.31 8.59 16.70
N THR A 311 -11.11 8.04 15.78
CA THR A 311 -12.14 7.02 16.09
C THR A 311 -11.55 5.84 16.84
N LEU A 312 -12.12 5.51 18.01
CA LEU A 312 -11.64 4.45 18.93
C LEU A 312 -10.20 4.65 19.42
N GLY A 313 -9.64 5.83 19.27
CA GLY A 313 -8.28 6.16 19.68
C GLY A 313 -8.22 7.02 20.93
N ILE A 314 -7.02 7.57 21.20
CA ILE A 314 -6.71 8.33 22.40
C ILE A 314 -7.12 9.81 22.33
N SER A 315 -7.61 10.29 21.19
CA SER A 315 -7.91 11.70 20.96
C SER A 315 -9.28 11.93 20.32
N GLU A 316 -9.88 13.06 20.66
CA GLU A 316 -11.17 13.47 20.11
C GLU A 316 -11.06 13.95 18.66
N ILE A 317 -12.15 13.82 17.91
CA ILE A 317 -12.33 14.37 16.57
C ILE A 317 -13.14 15.67 16.70
N VAL A 318 -12.62 16.73 16.11
CA VAL A 318 -13.25 18.07 16.15
C VAL A 318 -13.53 18.55 14.73
N PRO A 319 -14.80 18.95 14.42
CA PRO A 319 -16.00 18.68 15.20
C PRO A 319 -16.27 17.19 15.37
N PRO A 320 -17.23 16.73 16.18
CA PRO A 320 -17.62 15.34 16.24
C PRO A 320 -17.93 14.76 14.85
N LEU A 321 -17.48 13.53 14.56
CA LEU A 321 -17.56 12.94 13.21
C LEU A 321 -19.03 12.64 12.84
N LEU A 322 -19.71 13.68 12.41
CA LEU A 322 -21.07 13.66 11.89
C LEU A 322 -21.09 14.44 10.57
N ILE A 323 -21.50 13.76 9.49
CA ILE A 323 -21.40 14.28 8.13
C ILE A 323 -22.81 14.39 7.55
N PRO A 324 -23.43 15.58 7.55
CA PRO A 324 -24.76 15.80 6.96
C PRO A 324 -24.77 15.50 5.45
N PRO A 325 -25.92 15.18 4.87
CA PRO A 325 -26.04 15.02 3.43
C PRO A 325 -25.67 16.32 2.68
N ASP A 326 -25.18 16.14 1.46
CA ASP A 326 -24.80 17.21 0.53
C ASP A 326 -23.76 18.21 1.07
N THR A 327 -22.88 17.74 1.97
CA THR A 327 -21.81 18.55 2.55
C THR A 327 -20.43 17.96 2.27
N ILE A 328 -19.44 18.87 2.23
CA ILE A 328 -18.01 18.52 2.31
C ILE A 328 -17.50 19.13 3.61
N MET A 329 -16.98 18.29 4.50
CA MET A 329 -16.53 18.71 5.83
C MET A 329 -15.10 18.31 6.12
N LYS A 330 -14.42 19.15 6.90
CA LYS A 330 -13.09 18.88 7.44
C LYS A 330 -13.18 18.56 8.93
N PHE A 331 -12.47 17.52 9.34
CA PHE A 331 -12.33 17.09 10.72
C PHE A 331 -10.85 17.06 11.10
N VAL A 332 -10.57 17.32 12.38
CA VAL A 332 -9.22 17.34 12.92
C VAL A 332 -9.19 16.52 14.19
N THR A 333 -8.12 15.74 14.36
CA THR A 333 -7.78 15.09 15.62
C THR A 333 -6.32 15.35 15.96
N LYS A 334 -5.97 15.45 17.25
CA LYS A 334 -4.60 15.73 17.69
C LYS A 334 -4.30 15.07 19.02
N ALA A 335 -3.03 14.69 19.20
CA ALA A 335 -2.54 14.12 20.45
C ALA A 335 -1.15 14.67 20.82
N ILE A 336 -0.91 14.84 22.12
CA ILE A 336 0.40 15.21 22.64
C ILE A 336 1.24 13.94 22.82
N ILE A 337 2.48 13.98 22.38
CA ILE A 337 3.50 12.96 22.61
C ILE A 337 4.31 13.38 23.84
N TYR A 338 4.18 12.65 24.93
CA TYR A 338 4.80 13.02 26.19
C TYR A 338 6.31 12.71 26.27
N ASN A 339 6.75 11.63 25.64
CA ASN A 339 8.14 11.19 25.64
C ASN A 339 8.68 11.14 24.21
N ASP A 340 9.99 11.24 24.07
CA ASP A 340 10.65 11.04 22.77
C ASP A 340 10.33 9.64 22.24
N ILE A 341 9.89 9.57 20.99
CA ILE A 341 9.60 8.31 20.30
C ILE A 341 10.34 8.24 18.96
N SER A 342 10.62 7.01 18.53
CA SER A 342 11.10 6.68 17.19
C SER A 342 9.93 6.13 16.38
N LEU A 343 9.30 6.99 15.59
CA LEU A 343 8.18 6.64 14.73
C LEU A 343 8.69 5.82 13.54
N VAL A 344 8.04 4.70 13.28
CA VAL A 344 8.43 3.73 12.26
C VAL A 344 7.44 3.68 11.11
N THR A 345 6.16 3.57 11.45
CA THR A 345 5.08 3.39 10.47
C THR A 345 3.87 4.21 10.88
N ILE A 346 3.13 4.68 9.88
CA ILE A 346 1.82 5.29 10.07
C ILE A 346 0.79 4.64 9.16
N ASN A 347 -0.45 4.59 9.62
CA ASN A 347 -1.58 4.14 8.82
C ASN A 347 -2.74 5.12 8.97
N PRO A 348 -2.99 5.98 7.98
CA PRO A 348 -4.20 6.77 7.88
C PRO A 348 -5.38 5.88 7.48
N HIS A 349 -6.55 6.14 8.07
CA HIS A 349 -7.75 5.35 7.80
C HIS A 349 -9.01 6.22 7.78
N MET A 350 -9.77 6.09 6.71
CA MET A 350 -11.13 6.62 6.49
C MET A 350 -11.92 5.60 5.67
N HIS A 351 -13.24 5.73 5.61
CA HIS A 351 -14.08 4.90 4.76
C HIS A 351 -14.42 5.59 3.42
N LEU A 352 -15.62 5.33 2.89
CA LEU A 352 -16.00 5.66 1.51
C LEU A 352 -16.22 7.17 1.25
N LEU A 353 -16.55 7.94 2.28
CA LEU A 353 -16.72 9.40 2.13
C LEU A 353 -15.39 10.15 2.21
N GLY A 354 -14.29 9.48 2.58
CA GLY A 354 -12.97 10.08 2.62
C GLY A 354 -12.61 10.73 1.29
N LYS A 355 -12.12 11.98 1.33
CA LYS A 355 -11.69 12.77 0.17
C LYS A 355 -10.20 13.06 0.18
N SER A 356 -9.67 13.51 1.31
CA SER A 356 -8.24 13.76 1.48
C SER A 356 -7.81 13.58 2.94
N PHE A 357 -6.53 13.26 3.14
CA PHE A 357 -5.93 13.05 4.45
C PHE A 357 -4.61 13.81 4.55
N LEU A 358 -4.38 14.49 5.68
CA LEU A 358 -3.13 15.18 5.98
C LEU A 358 -2.73 14.88 7.43
N ALA A 359 -1.46 14.50 7.66
CA ALA A 359 -0.92 14.42 9.01
C ALA A 359 0.48 15.01 9.09
N TYR A 360 0.76 15.64 10.23
CA TYR A 360 2.03 16.29 10.54
C TYR A 360 2.21 16.41 12.06
N VAL A 361 3.42 16.74 12.47
CA VAL A 361 3.78 17.01 13.86
C VAL A 361 4.22 18.45 14.01
N ILE A 362 3.81 19.11 15.07
CA ILE A 362 4.39 20.38 15.53
C ILE A 362 5.26 20.07 16.74
N THR A 363 6.54 20.36 16.64
CA THR A 363 7.51 20.15 17.73
C THR A 363 7.41 21.25 18.79
N PRO A 364 7.98 21.07 19.99
CA PRO A 364 8.05 22.14 20.99
C PRO A 364 8.79 23.41 20.53
N SER A 365 9.71 23.29 19.55
CA SER A 365 10.37 24.44 18.91
C SER A 365 9.51 25.16 17.87
N GLY A 366 8.33 24.61 17.53
CA GLY A 366 7.45 25.17 16.51
C GLY A 366 7.72 24.64 15.09
N ASP A 367 8.68 23.74 14.92
CA ASP A 367 8.98 23.13 13.61
C ASP A 367 7.90 22.13 13.21
N THR A 368 7.66 22.02 11.92
CA THR A 368 6.71 21.05 11.35
C THR A 368 7.46 19.84 10.79
N ILE A 369 7.10 18.64 11.25
CA ILE A 369 7.56 17.37 10.68
C ILE A 369 6.43 16.78 9.84
N PRO A 370 6.60 16.62 8.51
CA PRO A 370 5.57 16.04 7.64
C PRO A 370 5.44 14.53 7.90
N LEU A 371 4.21 14.05 8.06
CA LEU A 371 3.93 12.62 8.21
C LEU A 371 3.33 12.03 6.93
N VAL A 372 2.15 12.46 6.49
CA VAL A 372 1.52 11.98 5.26
C VAL A 372 0.59 13.03 4.67
N ARG A 373 0.55 13.11 3.34
CA ARG A 373 -0.45 13.87 2.59
C ARG A 373 -1.03 12.99 1.49
N ILE A 374 -2.35 12.78 1.52
CA ILE A 374 -3.13 12.09 0.51
C ILE A 374 -4.14 13.09 -0.04
N LYS A 375 -3.96 13.49 -1.30
CA LYS A 375 -4.83 14.50 -1.95
C LYS A 375 -6.16 13.93 -2.41
N GLU A 376 -6.13 12.66 -2.82
CA GLU A 376 -7.29 11.90 -3.27
C GLU A 376 -7.31 10.58 -2.53
N TRP A 377 -8.22 10.46 -1.57
CA TRP A 377 -8.39 9.24 -0.79
C TRP A 377 -9.06 8.16 -1.64
N ASP A 378 -8.54 6.95 -1.54
CA ASP A 378 -9.18 5.76 -2.12
C ASP A 378 -9.22 4.67 -1.06
N PHE A 379 -10.41 4.32 -0.59
CA PHE A 379 -10.65 3.32 0.44
C PHE A 379 -10.00 1.96 0.16
N ARG A 380 -9.80 1.61 -1.11
CA ARG A 380 -9.17 0.35 -1.52
C ARG A 380 -7.68 0.27 -1.15
N TRP A 381 -7.01 1.42 -0.92
CA TRP A 381 -5.56 1.52 -0.75
C TRP A 381 -5.17 2.10 0.59
N GLN A 382 -5.38 1.32 1.65
CA GLN A 382 -5.11 1.69 3.04
C GLN A 382 -3.71 1.24 3.45
N TYR A 383 -2.70 1.93 2.95
CA TYR A 383 -1.30 1.56 3.20
C TYR A 383 -0.86 1.81 4.63
N PHE A 384 0.02 0.94 5.09
CA PHE A 384 0.94 1.24 6.18
C PHE A 384 2.19 1.89 5.57
N TYR A 385 2.38 3.15 5.86
CA TYR A 385 3.49 3.94 5.33
C TYR A 385 4.67 3.85 6.27
N THR A 386 5.70 3.08 5.91
CA THR A 386 6.94 2.95 6.66
C THR A 386 7.93 3.98 6.18
N PHE A 387 8.47 4.75 7.11
CA PHE A 387 9.50 5.74 6.82
C PHE A 387 10.80 5.06 6.38
N ARG A 388 11.62 5.76 5.61
CA ARG A 388 12.91 5.21 5.16
C ARG A 388 13.92 5.06 6.30
N ASN A 389 13.86 5.99 7.26
CA ASN A 389 14.59 5.94 8.52
C ASN A 389 13.59 6.07 9.67
N MET A 390 13.95 5.59 10.85
CA MET A 390 13.15 5.89 12.04
C MET A 390 13.11 7.39 12.27
N MET A 391 11.94 7.92 12.54
CA MET A 391 11.74 9.36 12.69
C MET A 391 11.63 9.73 14.17
N ARG A 392 12.57 10.52 14.68
CA ARG A 392 12.48 11.04 16.04
C ARG A 392 11.36 12.07 16.14
N ILE A 393 10.43 11.83 17.05
CA ILE A 393 9.40 12.79 17.46
C ILE A 393 9.71 13.18 18.91
N PRO A 394 10.12 14.44 19.17
CA PRO A 394 10.45 14.89 20.53
C PRO A 394 9.24 14.87 21.46
N GLY A 395 9.47 14.58 22.74
CA GLY A 395 8.46 14.75 23.78
C GLY A 395 7.97 16.20 23.84
N GLY A 396 6.70 16.39 24.13
CA GLY A 396 6.02 17.70 24.05
C GLY A 396 5.50 18.08 22.66
N SER A 397 5.82 17.28 21.62
CA SER A 397 5.26 17.50 20.28
C SER A 397 3.77 17.18 20.23
N VAL A 398 3.07 17.84 19.30
CA VAL A 398 1.66 17.57 19.00
C VAL A 398 1.52 16.98 17.61
N ILE A 399 0.95 15.78 17.50
CA ILE A 399 0.59 15.17 16.22
C ILE A 399 -0.80 15.65 15.83
N PHE A 400 -0.96 16.05 14.58
CA PHE A 400 -2.23 16.42 13.96
C PHE A 400 -2.57 15.46 12.84
N ALA A 401 -3.86 15.11 12.74
CA ALA A 401 -4.44 14.51 11.56
C ALA A 401 -5.66 15.32 11.12
N GLU A 402 -5.78 15.57 9.82
CA GLU A 402 -6.86 16.31 9.19
C GLU A 402 -7.48 15.43 8.10
N GLY A 403 -8.77 15.19 8.16
CA GLY A 403 -9.54 14.45 7.18
C GLY A 403 -10.61 15.33 6.53
N VAL A 404 -10.72 15.28 5.21
CA VAL A 404 -11.84 15.88 4.47
C VAL A 404 -12.74 14.76 3.98
N PHE A 405 -14.04 14.90 4.18
CA PHE A 405 -15.06 13.94 3.78
C PHE A 405 -16.08 14.61 2.85
N ASP A 406 -16.52 13.87 1.84
CA ASP A 406 -17.44 14.33 0.80
C ASP A 406 -18.71 13.46 0.80
N ASN A 407 -19.77 13.97 1.44
CA ASN A 407 -21.09 13.34 1.49
C ASN A 407 -22.06 13.95 0.46
N THR A 408 -21.56 14.28 -0.73
CA THR A 408 -22.39 14.81 -1.80
C THR A 408 -22.77 13.76 -2.83
N VAL A 409 -23.77 14.09 -3.67
CA VAL A 409 -24.15 13.25 -4.84
C VAL A 409 -23.02 13.11 -5.87
N ASN A 410 -22.01 13.98 -5.83
CA ASN A 410 -20.87 13.97 -6.76
C ASN A 410 -19.75 13.02 -6.31
N ASN A 411 -19.79 12.52 -5.07
CA ASN A 411 -18.85 11.48 -4.63
C ASN A 411 -19.29 10.12 -5.20
N PRO A 412 -18.53 9.53 -6.16
CA PRO A 412 -18.89 8.25 -6.77
C PRO A 412 -18.83 7.07 -5.80
N ASN A 413 -18.19 7.26 -4.64
CA ASN A 413 -18.05 6.24 -3.60
C ASN A 413 -19.09 6.41 -2.48
N ASN A 414 -19.98 7.40 -2.57
CA ASN A 414 -21.04 7.57 -1.57
C ASN A 414 -21.93 6.32 -1.54
N PRO A 415 -22.06 5.62 -0.41
CA PRO A 415 -22.85 4.39 -0.32
C PRO A 415 -24.35 4.62 -0.41
N PHE A 416 -24.80 5.89 -0.40
CA PHE A 416 -26.22 6.26 -0.41
C PHE A 416 -26.58 7.22 -1.53
N SER A 417 -27.67 6.90 -2.25
CA SER A 417 -28.25 7.77 -3.26
C SER A 417 -29.77 7.83 -3.06
N PRO A 418 -30.34 8.99 -2.60
CA PRO A 418 -29.63 10.24 -2.28
C PRO A 418 -28.74 10.13 -1.03
N PRO A 419 -27.79 11.06 -0.85
CA PRO A 419 -26.98 11.14 0.35
C PRO A 419 -27.83 11.22 1.62
N ARG A 420 -27.34 10.63 2.71
CA ARG A 420 -27.95 10.73 4.04
C ARG A 420 -26.90 11.05 5.09
N GLU A 421 -27.32 11.48 6.27
CA GLU A 421 -26.41 11.70 7.38
C GLU A 421 -25.63 10.43 7.72
N ILE A 422 -24.31 10.55 7.86
CA ILE A 422 -23.40 9.47 8.22
C ILE A 422 -22.63 9.87 9.48
N THR A 423 -22.52 8.93 10.40
CA THR A 423 -21.84 9.15 11.66
C THR A 423 -20.67 8.18 11.84
N GLY A 424 -19.59 8.68 12.48
CA GLY A 424 -18.47 7.88 12.99
C GLY A 424 -18.44 7.79 14.52
N LEU A 425 -19.45 8.32 15.20
CA LEU A 425 -19.46 8.43 16.67
C LEU A 425 -19.48 7.07 17.41
N GLY A 426 -20.04 6.04 16.78
CA GLY A 426 -20.14 4.69 17.36
C GLY A 426 -18.92 3.79 17.11
N GLY A 427 -17.94 4.23 16.35
CA GLY A 427 -16.79 3.38 15.95
C GLY A 427 -17.21 2.14 15.18
N SER A 428 -18.27 2.25 14.38
CA SER A 428 -18.75 1.17 13.51
C SER A 428 -17.69 0.87 12.43
N MET A 429 -17.50 -0.42 12.14
CA MET A 429 -16.58 -0.87 11.08
C MET A 429 -17.27 -1.06 9.74
N ARG A 430 -18.56 -0.74 9.63
CA ARG A 430 -19.27 -0.79 8.36
C ARG A 430 -18.72 0.28 7.44
N THR A 431 -18.44 -0.08 6.21
CA THR A 431 -17.97 0.88 5.20
C THR A 431 -18.99 1.96 4.86
N THR A 432 -20.27 1.71 5.19
CA THR A 432 -21.37 2.67 5.07
C THR A 432 -21.45 3.71 6.20
N ASP A 433 -20.76 3.47 7.31
CA ASP A 433 -20.51 4.45 8.37
C ASP A 433 -19.12 5.05 8.13
N GLU A 434 -18.65 5.97 8.96
CA GLU A 434 -17.33 6.57 8.77
C GLU A 434 -16.40 6.35 9.95
N MET A 435 -15.11 6.33 9.64
CA MET A 435 -14.02 6.36 10.59
C MET A 435 -13.01 7.44 10.18
N PHE A 436 -12.32 7.99 11.18
CA PHE A 436 -11.21 8.89 10.96
C PHE A 436 -10.10 8.55 11.95
N GLN A 437 -9.02 7.92 11.47
CA GLN A 437 -7.95 7.41 12.33
C GLN A 437 -6.58 7.72 11.75
N LEU A 438 -5.61 7.93 12.65
CA LEU A 438 -4.19 7.85 12.36
C LEU A 438 -3.55 6.88 13.35
N ILE A 439 -3.12 5.73 12.88
CA ILE A 439 -2.43 4.71 13.67
C ILE A 439 -0.93 4.93 13.54
N LEU A 440 -0.21 4.86 14.65
CA LEU A 440 1.22 5.10 14.74
C LEU A 440 1.89 3.88 15.36
N THR A 441 2.89 3.31 14.66
CA THR A 441 3.76 2.27 15.21
C THR A 441 5.13 2.86 15.51
N PHE A 442 5.60 2.72 16.73
CA PHE A 442 6.80 3.40 17.23
C PHE A 442 7.54 2.59 18.28
N LEU A 443 8.72 3.06 18.62
CA LEU A 443 9.55 2.57 19.74
C LEU A 443 9.82 3.73 20.70
N PRO A 444 10.06 3.47 22.00
CA PRO A 444 10.72 4.46 22.85
C PRO A 444 12.04 4.89 22.21
N TYR A 445 12.28 6.20 22.07
CA TYR A 445 13.45 6.71 21.38
C TYR A 445 14.77 6.33 22.08
N GLN A 446 15.76 6.01 21.29
CA GLN A 446 17.17 5.92 21.69
C GLN A 446 18.01 6.77 20.77
N GLN A 447 19.02 7.43 21.32
CA GLN A 447 19.92 8.30 20.55
C GLN A 447 20.53 7.54 19.36
N GLY A 448 20.42 8.11 18.16
CA GLY A 448 20.93 7.53 16.93
C GLY A 448 19.88 6.72 16.13
N ASP A 449 18.67 6.54 16.63
CA ASP A 449 17.60 5.83 15.90
C ASP A 449 17.30 6.46 14.53
N GLU A 450 17.37 7.79 14.44
CA GLU A 450 17.16 8.56 13.22
C GLU A 450 18.16 8.23 12.10
N ASN A 451 19.30 7.61 12.44
CA ASN A 451 20.32 7.17 11.49
C ASN A 451 20.11 5.72 11.03
N ILE A 452 19.13 5.01 11.61
CA ILE A 452 18.84 3.61 11.26
C ILE A 452 17.93 3.59 10.03
N SER A 453 18.48 3.13 8.91
CA SER A 453 17.69 2.89 7.69
C SER A 453 16.80 1.67 7.85
N LEU A 454 15.54 1.82 7.47
CA LEU A 454 14.55 0.75 7.38
C LEU A 454 14.49 0.14 5.96
N GLU A 455 15.20 0.70 4.98
CA GLU A 455 15.19 0.24 3.58
C GLU A 455 16.00 -1.06 3.36
N ASN A 456 17.06 -1.28 4.13
CA ASN A 456 18.06 -2.32 3.86
C ASN A 456 17.81 -3.65 4.60
N VAL A 457 16.60 -3.88 5.05
CA VAL A 457 16.22 -5.14 5.68
C VAL A 457 15.69 -6.11 4.61
N THR A 458 16.52 -6.39 3.61
CA THR A 458 16.22 -7.49 2.68
C THR A 458 16.55 -8.78 3.41
N PRO A 459 15.63 -9.75 3.50
CA PRO A 459 16.01 -11.09 3.92
C PRO A 459 17.09 -11.57 2.96
N GLN A 460 18.25 -11.95 3.47
CA GLN A 460 19.17 -12.75 2.67
C GLN A 460 18.39 -14.03 2.30
N MET A 461 17.92 -14.10 1.07
CA MET A 461 17.43 -15.35 0.52
C MET A 461 18.61 -16.34 0.61
N LYS A 462 18.64 -17.13 1.68
CA LYS A 462 19.58 -18.25 1.78
C LYS A 462 19.19 -19.20 0.67
N GLY A 463 20.02 -19.18 -0.36
CA GLY A 463 20.18 -20.14 -1.42
C GLY A 463 18.98 -20.99 -1.79
N ILE A 464 18.33 -20.63 -2.90
CA ILE A 464 17.81 -21.63 -3.80
C ILE A 464 19.00 -21.93 -4.74
N GLN A 465 19.76 -22.99 -4.40
CA GLN A 465 20.56 -23.72 -5.34
C GLN A 465 19.67 -24.74 -6.04
#